data_23aae25ff89e755b1bf59d354be5468d
#
_entry.id   23aae25ff89e755b1bf59d354be5468d
#
_cell.length_a   1.000
_cell.length_b   1.000
_cell.length_c   1.000
_cell.angle_alpha   90.00
_cell.angle_beta   90.00
_cell.angle_gamma   90.00
#
_symmetry.space_group_name_H-M   'P 1'
#
loop_
_entity.id
_entity.type
_entity.pdbx_description
1 polymer ?
#
loop_
_entity_poly.entity_id
_entity_poly.type
_entity_poly.pdbx_seq_one_letter_code
_entity_poly.pdbx_strand_id
1 'polypeptide(L)'
;MKIGKLRHCIGGLVGLPMVLAAQNPIVQTMYTADPAPMVHDGKLFLYTSHDEDASTWFVMNEWKLYSTTDMVNWTDHGAVLSYETFSWAKGDAWAMQCVERDGKFYAYVPVTMKSGGGAIGVAVADSPYGPFHDPLGKPLAQSKRGDI
;
A
#
# COMPACT_ATOMS: atom_id res chain seq x y z
N MET A 1 26.04 15.10 -73.24
CA MET A 1 25.29 15.66 -72.04
C MET A 1 24.75 14.48 -71.29
N LYS A 2 25.42 14.13 -70.13
CA LYS A 2 25.06 12.94 -69.31
C LYS A 2 24.21 13.42 -68.12
N ILE A 3 22.97 12.93 -68.06
CA ILE A 3 22.04 13.25 -66.98
C ILE A 3 22.32 12.28 -65.85
N GLY A 4 22.81 12.81 -64.73
CA GLY A 4 23.06 12.04 -63.49
C GLY A 4 21.76 11.66 -62.82
N LYS A 5 21.61 10.40 -62.43
CA LYS A 5 20.49 9.87 -61.61
C LYS A 5 20.72 10.21 -60.16
N LEU A 6 19.83 11.02 -59.58
CA LEU A 6 19.77 11.33 -58.15
C LEU A 6 19.17 10.10 -57.41
N ARG A 7 19.99 9.45 -56.58
CA ARG A 7 19.53 8.37 -55.72
C ARG A 7 18.97 8.96 -54.43
N HIS A 8 17.68 8.82 -54.21
CA HIS A 8 17.05 9.14 -52.93
C HIS A 8 17.34 8.01 -51.94
N CYS A 9 18.12 8.27 -50.93
CA CYS A 9 18.22 7.40 -49.75
C CYS A 9 17.04 7.71 -48.83
N ILE A 10 16.04 6.82 -48.81
CA ILE A 10 15.01 6.84 -47.81
C ILE A 10 15.59 6.21 -46.53
N GLY A 11 16.04 7.05 -45.62
CA GLY A 11 16.43 6.61 -44.27
C GLY A 11 15.17 6.24 -43.46
N GLY A 12 14.89 4.95 -43.36
CA GLY A 12 13.83 4.46 -42.46
C GLY A 12 14.25 4.68 -41.02
N LEU A 13 13.53 5.54 -40.31
CA LEU A 13 13.62 5.65 -38.84
C LEU A 13 12.99 4.37 -38.28
N VAL A 14 13.84 3.44 -37.84
CA VAL A 14 13.38 2.28 -37.04
C VAL A 14 13.13 2.81 -35.64
N GLY A 15 11.88 3.11 -35.32
CA GLY A 15 11.47 3.39 -33.97
C GLY A 15 11.63 2.12 -33.11
N LEU A 16 12.61 2.12 -32.22
CA LEU A 16 12.70 1.10 -31.18
C LEU A 16 11.44 1.18 -30.32
N PRO A 17 10.72 0.06 -30.09
CA PRO A 17 9.64 0.05 -29.12
C PRO A 17 10.24 0.36 -27.73
N MET A 18 9.81 1.46 -27.13
CA MET A 18 10.09 1.74 -25.73
C MET A 18 9.32 0.70 -24.93
N VAL A 19 10.01 -0.32 -24.43
CA VAL A 19 9.44 -1.23 -23.44
C VAL A 19 9.38 -0.42 -22.14
N LEU A 20 8.17 0.02 -21.78
CA LEU A 20 7.89 0.53 -20.45
C LEU A 20 7.99 -0.67 -19.49
N ALA A 21 9.18 -0.91 -18.95
CA ALA A 21 9.35 -1.86 -17.89
C ALA A 21 8.77 -1.25 -16.59
N ALA A 22 7.89 -1.99 -15.93
CA ALA A 22 7.47 -1.65 -14.59
C ALA A 22 8.72 -1.49 -13.71
N GLN A 23 8.83 -0.38 -12.99
CA GLN A 23 9.97 -0.15 -12.10
C GLN A 23 9.77 -0.91 -10.81
N ASN A 24 10.80 -1.63 -10.39
CA ASN A 24 10.84 -2.35 -9.13
C ASN A 24 11.95 -1.75 -8.25
N PRO A 25 11.69 -1.38 -6.98
CA PRO A 25 10.44 -1.58 -6.21
C PRO A 25 9.31 -0.61 -6.62
N ILE A 26 8.05 -1.03 -6.35
CA ILE A 26 6.85 -0.22 -6.62
C ILE A 26 6.89 1.10 -5.84
N VAL A 27 7.24 1.04 -4.56
CA VAL A 27 7.45 2.20 -3.68
C VAL A 27 8.94 2.51 -3.62
N GLN A 28 9.32 3.74 -3.98
CA GLN A 28 10.72 4.18 -4.04
C GLN A 28 11.01 5.36 -3.12
N THR A 29 10.00 5.88 -2.43
CA THR A 29 10.08 7.12 -1.63
C THR A 29 10.20 6.88 -0.14
N MET A 30 9.93 5.65 0.32
CA MET A 30 9.98 5.28 1.74
C MET A 30 10.09 3.77 1.92
N TYR A 31 10.46 3.33 3.11
CA TYR A 31 10.49 1.92 3.47
C TYR A 31 9.08 1.41 3.76
N THR A 32 8.65 0.40 3.02
CA THR A 32 7.36 -0.28 3.22
C THR A 32 7.55 -1.77 3.32
N ALA A 33 6.67 -2.43 4.06
CA ALA A 33 6.66 -3.89 4.25
C ALA A 33 5.22 -4.43 4.20
N ASP A 34 5.08 -5.75 4.25
CA ASP A 34 3.83 -6.47 4.43
C ASP A 34 2.72 -6.06 3.44
N PRO A 35 2.96 -6.19 2.13
CA PRO A 35 1.99 -5.74 1.13
C PRO A 35 0.70 -6.56 1.22
N ALA A 36 -0.42 -5.86 1.41
CA ALA A 36 -1.77 -6.42 1.47
C ALA A 36 -2.61 -5.94 0.27
N PRO A 37 -2.67 -6.70 -0.81
CA PRO A 37 -3.43 -6.33 -1.99
C PRO A 37 -4.93 -6.59 -1.81
N MET A 38 -5.74 -5.68 -2.35
CA MET A 38 -7.18 -5.82 -2.49
C MET A 38 -7.62 -5.28 -3.85
N VAL A 39 -8.46 -6.03 -4.57
CA VAL A 39 -9.07 -5.55 -5.82
C VAL A 39 -10.51 -5.14 -5.56
N HIS A 40 -10.86 -3.93 -5.96
CA HIS A 40 -12.21 -3.40 -5.89
C HIS A 40 -12.46 -2.47 -7.09
N ASP A 41 -13.62 -2.64 -7.75
CA ASP A 41 -14.03 -1.86 -8.93
C ASP A 41 -12.94 -1.71 -10.02
N GLY A 42 -12.26 -2.83 -10.35
CA GLY A 42 -11.23 -2.87 -11.40
C GLY A 42 -9.92 -2.15 -11.04
N LYS A 43 -9.76 -1.72 -9.80
CA LYS A 43 -8.55 -1.08 -9.27
C LYS A 43 -7.90 -1.99 -8.22
N LEU A 44 -6.58 -2.10 -8.26
CA LEU A 44 -5.78 -2.74 -7.23
C LEU A 44 -5.40 -1.70 -6.17
N PHE A 45 -5.73 -1.99 -4.94
CA PHE A 45 -5.32 -1.26 -3.74
C PHE A 45 -4.24 -2.07 -3.04
N LEU A 46 -3.15 -1.42 -2.64
CA LEU A 46 -2.04 -2.04 -1.94
C LEU A 46 -1.82 -1.31 -0.61
N TYR A 47 -2.23 -1.92 0.47
CA TYR A 47 -1.92 -1.42 1.82
C TYR A 47 -0.57 -1.95 2.25
N THR A 48 0.19 -1.16 3.00
CA THR A 48 1.50 -1.56 3.52
C THR A 48 1.68 -1.02 4.94
N SER A 49 2.46 -1.72 5.75
CA SER A 49 3.12 -1.11 6.89
C SER A 49 4.21 -0.15 6.40
N HIS A 50 4.71 0.70 7.28
CA HIS A 50 5.73 1.69 6.98
C HIS A 50 6.69 1.84 8.16
N ASP A 51 7.98 1.64 7.92
CA ASP A 51 9.04 1.93 8.88
C ASP A 51 9.41 3.40 8.84
N GLU A 52 9.51 4.05 9.99
CA GLU A 52 9.96 5.44 10.11
C GLU A 52 11.41 5.57 9.66
N ASP A 53 11.72 6.55 8.82
CA ASP A 53 13.00 6.72 8.13
C ASP A 53 14.23 6.82 9.06
N ALA A 54 14.07 7.40 10.24
CA ALA A 54 15.16 7.60 11.19
C ALA A 54 15.30 6.48 12.23
N SER A 55 14.53 5.42 12.10
CA SER A 55 14.52 4.34 13.08
C SER A 55 15.69 3.36 12.86
N THR A 56 16.21 2.81 13.96
CA THR A 56 17.20 1.72 13.95
C THR A 56 16.58 0.35 14.27
N TRP A 57 15.26 0.32 14.41
CA TRP A 57 14.44 -0.85 14.71
C TRP A 57 13.07 -0.67 14.05
N PHE A 58 12.20 -1.65 14.11
CA PHE A 58 10.83 -1.55 13.61
C PHE A 58 10.05 -0.49 14.38
N VAL A 59 9.84 0.68 13.78
CA VAL A 59 8.99 1.76 14.30
C VAL A 59 7.92 2.02 13.26
N MET A 60 6.77 1.43 13.47
CA MET A 60 5.64 1.47 12.55
C MET A 60 4.43 2.10 13.24
N ASN A 61 3.98 3.25 12.73
CA ASN A 61 2.93 4.05 13.36
C ASN A 61 1.63 4.06 12.54
N GLU A 62 1.73 3.78 11.25
CA GLU A 62 0.63 3.95 10.31
C GLU A 62 0.70 2.96 9.16
N TRP A 63 -0.40 2.85 8.44
CA TRP A 63 -0.49 2.08 7.20
C TRP A 63 -0.70 3.01 6.02
N LYS A 64 0.09 2.79 4.99
CA LYS A 64 0.03 3.50 3.71
C LYS A 64 -0.87 2.78 2.72
N LEU A 65 -1.37 3.55 1.76
CA LEU A 65 -2.16 3.02 0.65
C LEU A 65 -1.60 3.49 -0.67
N TYR A 66 -1.45 2.55 -1.58
CA TYR A 66 -1.15 2.79 -2.98
C TYR A 66 -2.24 2.19 -3.86
N SER A 67 -2.47 2.74 -5.05
CA SER A 67 -3.41 2.13 -5.98
C SER A 67 -2.95 2.22 -7.43
N THR A 68 -3.44 1.28 -8.24
CA THR A 68 -3.17 1.23 -9.68
C THR A 68 -4.32 0.58 -10.43
N THR A 69 -4.45 0.90 -11.71
CA THR A 69 -5.34 0.21 -12.66
C THR A 69 -4.60 -0.60 -13.69
N ASP A 70 -3.27 -0.45 -13.79
CA ASP A 70 -2.43 -1.04 -14.84
C ASP A 70 -1.19 -1.77 -14.31
N MET A 71 -0.97 -1.74 -12.97
CA MET A 71 0.19 -2.30 -12.25
C MET A 71 1.54 -1.68 -12.66
N VAL A 72 1.52 -0.59 -13.43
CA VAL A 72 2.70 0.15 -13.88
C VAL A 72 2.74 1.52 -13.23
N ASN A 73 1.62 2.24 -13.30
CA ASN A 73 1.48 3.58 -12.71
C ASN A 73 0.77 3.48 -11.37
N TRP A 74 1.42 3.95 -10.32
CA TRP A 74 0.92 3.87 -8.95
C TRP A 74 0.63 5.27 -8.40
N THR A 75 -0.48 5.39 -7.68
CA THR A 75 -0.84 6.60 -6.94
C THR A 75 -0.59 6.33 -5.46
N ASP A 76 0.20 7.19 -4.83
CA ASP A 76 0.40 7.22 -3.37
C ASP A 76 -0.72 8.05 -2.73
N HIS A 77 -1.45 7.46 -1.79
CA HIS A 77 -2.55 8.11 -1.04
C HIS A 77 -2.12 8.52 0.37
N GLY A 78 -0.87 8.31 0.73
CA GLY A 78 -0.35 8.58 2.06
C GLY A 78 -0.84 7.57 3.10
N ALA A 79 -0.84 7.99 4.37
CA ALA A 79 -1.37 7.19 5.48
C ALA A 79 -2.91 7.23 5.48
N VAL A 80 -3.53 6.05 5.54
CA VAL A 80 -5.00 5.91 5.59
C VAL A 80 -5.51 5.40 6.92
N LEU A 81 -4.62 4.86 7.75
CA LEU A 81 -4.93 4.32 9.07
C LEU A 81 -3.68 4.42 9.96
N SER A 82 -3.86 4.65 11.25
CA SER A 82 -2.80 4.67 12.26
C SER A 82 -3.22 3.83 13.45
N TYR A 83 -2.25 3.32 14.25
CA TYR A 83 -2.55 2.65 15.51
C TYR A 83 -3.32 3.55 16.49
N GLU A 84 -3.19 4.88 16.38
CA GLU A 84 -3.90 5.85 17.20
C GLU A 84 -5.42 5.85 17.00
N THR A 85 -5.90 5.27 15.89
CA THR A 85 -7.33 5.01 15.66
C THR A 85 -7.92 4.13 16.76
N PHE A 86 -7.09 3.30 17.40
CA PHE A 86 -7.48 2.38 18.45
C PHE A 86 -7.06 2.94 19.82
N SER A 87 -8.01 3.47 20.59
CA SER A 87 -7.75 4.10 21.89
C SER A 87 -7.01 3.21 22.89
N TRP A 88 -7.03 1.89 22.69
CA TRP A 88 -6.41 0.86 23.51
C TRP A 88 -5.02 0.43 23.02
N ALA A 89 -4.62 0.79 21.78
CA ALA A 89 -3.30 0.50 21.23
C ALA A 89 -2.25 1.54 21.67
N LYS A 90 -0.97 1.15 21.62
CA LYS A 90 0.16 2.04 21.93
C LYS A 90 1.18 2.15 20.79
N GLY A 91 1.12 1.30 19.78
CA GLY A 91 2.09 1.30 18.67
C GLY A 91 2.08 0.00 17.87
N ASP A 92 3.11 -0.14 17.06
CA ASP A 92 3.43 -1.33 16.29
C ASP A 92 2.37 -1.64 15.23
N ALA A 93 2.28 -0.79 14.22
CA ALA A 93 1.39 -0.96 13.07
C ALA A 93 1.93 -2.04 12.12
N TRP A 94 1.78 -3.34 12.48
CA TRP A 94 2.30 -4.50 11.76
C TRP A 94 1.51 -4.83 10.48
N ALA A 95 1.75 -6.01 9.93
CA ALA A 95 1.12 -6.50 8.70
C ALA A 95 -0.40 -6.51 8.77
N MET A 96 -1.07 -5.66 7.97
CA MET A 96 -2.52 -5.56 7.92
C MET A 96 -3.14 -6.38 6.79
N GLN A 97 -4.46 -6.55 6.83
CA GLN A 97 -5.26 -6.95 5.67
C GLN A 97 -6.54 -6.13 5.61
N CYS A 98 -6.89 -5.66 4.42
CA CYS A 98 -8.17 -5.01 4.15
C CYS A 98 -9.03 -5.88 3.25
N VAL A 99 -10.32 -6.00 3.57
CA VAL A 99 -11.30 -6.71 2.75
C VAL A 99 -12.57 -5.88 2.61
N GLU A 100 -13.21 -5.97 1.44
CA GLU A 100 -14.53 -5.40 1.23
C GLU A 100 -15.59 -6.45 1.54
N ARG A 101 -16.65 -6.02 2.22
CA ARG A 101 -17.86 -6.82 2.45
C ARG A 101 -19.08 -5.91 2.60
N ASP A 102 -20.11 -6.17 1.82
CA ASP A 102 -21.41 -5.48 1.86
C ASP A 102 -21.27 -3.93 1.74
N GLY A 103 -20.37 -3.48 0.85
CA GLY A 103 -20.08 -2.07 0.61
C GLY A 103 -19.29 -1.37 1.72
N LYS A 104 -18.72 -2.11 2.67
CA LYS A 104 -17.84 -1.62 3.71
C LYS A 104 -16.44 -2.23 3.57
N PHE A 105 -15.45 -1.50 4.03
CA PHE A 105 -14.05 -1.91 4.03
C PHE A 105 -13.59 -2.17 5.46
N TYR A 106 -13.09 -3.39 5.70
CA TYR A 106 -12.67 -3.85 7.02
C TYR A 106 -11.16 -4.03 7.01
N ALA A 107 -10.45 -3.23 7.78
CA ALA A 107 -9.02 -3.34 8.00
C ALA A 107 -8.76 -4.12 9.28
N TYR A 108 -8.14 -5.29 9.17
CA TYR A 108 -7.67 -6.11 10.29
C TYR A 108 -6.21 -5.82 10.52
N VAL A 109 -5.86 -5.33 11.70
CA VAL A 109 -4.54 -4.79 11.97
C VAL A 109 -3.97 -5.35 13.27
N PRO A 110 -2.77 -5.95 13.22
CA PRO A 110 -2.05 -6.32 14.45
C PRO A 110 -1.37 -5.07 15.04
N VAL A 111 -1.53 -4.88 16.34
CA VAL A 111 -0.92 -3.78 17.09
C VAL A 111 -0.56 -4.22 18.51
N THR A 112 0.30 -3.47 19.17
CA THR A 112 0.60 -3.67 20.61
C THR A 112 -0.37 -2.88 21.47
N MET A 113 -0.91 -3.52 22.51
CA MET A 113 -1.84 -2.90 23.47
C MET A 113 -1.13 -2.04 24.51
N LYS A 114 -1.81 -1.00 25.04
CA LYS A 114 -1.36 -0.22 26.21
C LYS A 114 -1.16 -1.08 27.46
N SER A 115 -1.95 -2.14 27.59
CA SER A 115 -1.83 -3.13 28.68
C SER A 115 -0.70 -4.14 28.48
N GLY A 116 0.00 -4.10 27.33
CA GLY A 116 1.00 -5.08 26.92
C GLY A 116 0.39 -6.25 26.12
N GLY A 117 1.24 -6.91 25.34
CA GLY A 117 0.85 -7.99 24.45
C GLY A 117 0.30 -7.52 23.12
N GLY A 118 0.22 -8.43 22.14
CA GLY A 118 -0.30 -8.20 20.81
C GLY A 118 -1.82 -8.29 20.74
N ALA A 119 -2.43 -7.59 19.79
CA ALA A 119 -3.86 -7.63 19.53
C ALA A 119 -4.17 -7.42 18.06
N ILE A 120 -5.29 -7.97 17.61
CA ILE A 120 -5.89 -7.64 16.31
C ILE A 120 -6.98 -6.60 16.55
N GLY A 121 -6.83 -5.43 15.95
CA GLY A 121 -7.88 -4.43 15.79
C GLY A 121 -8.68 -4.68 14.51
N VAL A 122 -9.91 -4.17 14.48
CA VAL A 122 -10.67 -4.03 13.26
C VAL A 122 -11.10 -2.58 13.12
N ALA A 123 -10.79 -1.97 11.98
CA ALA A 123 -11.29 -0.65 11.63
C ALA A 123 -12.18 -0.74 10.39
N VAL A 124 -13.20 0.11 10.32
CA VAL A 124 -14.22 0.08 9.26
C VAL A 124 -14.29 1.44 8.57
N ALA A 125 -14.48 1.41 7.25
CA ALA A 125 -14.69 2.58 6.42
C ALA A 125 -15.77 2.33 5.35
N ASP A 126 -16.31 3.42 4.77
CA ASP A 126 -17.20 3.37 3.63
C ASP A 126 -16.46 3.41 2.28
N SER A 127 -15.15 3.55 2.33
CA SER A 127 -14.28 3.68 1.16
C SER A 127 -12.94 2.97 1.42
N PRO A 128 -12.29 2.41 0.37
CA PRO A 128 -10.95 1.82 0.51
C PRO A 128 -9.89 2.85 0.93
N TYR A 129 -10.16 4.13 0.76
CA TYR A 129 -9.29 5.23 1.18
C TYR A 129 -9.51 5.68 2.63
N GLY A 130 -10.47 5.10 3.34
CA GLY A 130 -10.92 5.56 4.65
C GLY A 130 -11.97 6.70 4.55
N PRO A 131 -12.13 7.54 5.61
CA PRO A 131 -11.47 7.38 6.89
C PRO A 131 -11.94 6.12 7.64
N PHE A 132 -10.97 5.39 8.21
CA PHE A 132 -11.25 4.22 9.04
C PHE A 132 -11.50 4.62 10.50
N HIS A 133 -12.40 3.90 11.16
CA HIS A 133 -12.71 4.09 12.58
C HIS A 133 -12.81 2.74 13.30
N ASP A 134 -12.49 2.71 14.60
CA ASP A 134 -12.64 1.53 15.46
C ASP A 134 -14.11 1.37 15.90
N PRO A 135 -14.87 0.38 15.38
CA PRO A 135 -16.28 0.20 15.72
C PRO A 135 -16.48 -0.49 17.09
N LEU A 136 -15.43 -1.09 17.65
CA LEU A 136 -15.53 -1.92 18.84
C LEU A 136 -15.03 -1.22 20.11
N GLY A 137 -14.10 -0.26 20.00
CA GLY A 137 -13.41 0.38 21.12
C GLY A 137 -12.57 -0.60 21.96
N LYS A 138 -12.28 -1.79 21.41
CA LYS A 138 -11.51 -2.86 22.06
C LYS A 138 -10.92 -3.80 21.02
N PRO A 139 -9.90 -4.62 21.38
CA PRO A 139 -9.38 -5.66 20.49
C PRO A 139 -10.45 -6.65 20.04
N LEU A 140 -10.38 -7.05 18.77
CA LEU A 140 -11.14 -8.19 18.24
C LEU A 140 -10.58 -9.51 18.78
N ALA A 141 -9.26 -9.63 18.82
CA ALA A 141 -8.53 -10.75 19.41
C ALA A 141 -7.27 -10.23 20.12
N GLN A 142 -6.77 -10.97 21.10
CA GLN A 142 -5.58 -10.57 21.84
C GLN A 142 -4.77 -11.78 22.30
N SER A 143 -3.45 -11.60 22.41
CA SER A 143 -2.51 -12.56 22.99
C SER A 143 -1.70 -11.93 24.12
N LYS A 144 -1.55 -12.67 25.21
CA LYS A 144 -0.67 -12.25 26.33
C LYS A 144 0.82 -12.49 26.02
N ARG A 145 1.13 -13.26 24.98
CA ARG A 145 2.51 -13.69 24.62
C ARG A 145 3.17 -12.85 23.52
N GLY A 146 2.51 -11.80 23.05
CA GLY A 146 3.12 -10.88 22.08
C GLY A 146 2.87 -11.22 20.60
N ASP A 147 2.77 -12.47 20.23
CA ASP A 147 2.55 -12.86 18.82
C ASP A 147 1.05 -13.07 18.54
N ILE A 148 0.56 -12.39 17.55
CA ILE A 148 -0.75 -12.63 16.94
C ILE A 148 -0.56 -12.67 15.43
#